data_75eed0a8fb540adf54c727cb0d9e7986
#
_entry.id   75eed0a8fb540adf54c727cb0d9e7986
#
_cell.length_a   1.000
_cell.length_b   1.000
_cell.length_c   1.000
_cell.angle_alpha   90.00
_cell.angle_beta   90.00
_cell.angle_gamma   90.00
#
_symmetry.space_group_name_H-M   'P 1'
#
loop_
_entity.id
_entity.type
_entity.pdbx_description
1 polymer ?
#
loop_
_entity_poly.entity_id
_entity_poly.type
_entity_poly.pdbx_seq_one_letter_code
_entity_poly.pdbx_strand_id
1 'polypeptide(L)'
;MIKARKVIEELAPYAAPKVVEADVKLNQNESPYDMPLELREEIRRRLATTAFNRYNNGTSQRLRELLAKKFNTKADQIIVGAGMDELLYYLILAFVDKGDKIVRSVPSFSMYEICAKVTDANDKPILLSDNFELTEEFVRESNAAKLVFICTPNNPTSNSFDKKTIEKIIQNTDGLVCIDEAYAEFAEQDCLDFLKYENVIIFRTFSKAYSCAGVRLGYAIANPQIIDRLNRVRLPWNLNFFAQIVGEVVLENESIFIERIAEIKKERKRLISLMKSVVELLPSDCNFITFKVANPNLVFAKLLKNGILVRNISKYPKLENYLRVNVGTRQENNAFLKALKIAVTTGQQSQGQSKGIIFDIDGVLVDVTKSYREAIKQTVASITGKNITNKDIEEIKKLPNSNNDWDVTYALITGIKDLKNIGRTNEQYKKAKDKFQELYLDGLRDQEEILISKETLTKLKQKGYKLGIVTSRPREEALYVLKQFTLEFFSEDCIIAQEDCEKEKPNPDPLLLVKQRMNCVSTIYVGDTINDRLATRAAKMRYISVTEDPESDSVISNVNQILEVLE
;
A
#
# COMPACT_ATOMS: atom_id res chain seq x y z
N MET A 1 20.77 -6.23 -22.13
CA MET A 1 19.45 -5.77 -21.65
C MET A 1 19.25 -4.32 -22.05
N ILE A 2 18.07 -3.96 -22.56
CA ILE A 2 17.69 -2.57 -22.81
C ILE A 2 17.46 -1.90 -21.45
N LYS A 3 18.13 -0.76 -21.19
CA LYS A 3 17.97 -0.02 -19.93
C LYS A 3 17.03 1.16 -20.15
N ALA A 4 16.06 1.36 -19.27
CA ALA A 4 15.26 2.57 -19.22
C ALA A 4 16.05 3.74 -18.61
N ARG A 5 15.43 4.93 -18.52
CA ARG A 5 15.99 6.04 -17.73
C ARG A 5 16.19 5.59 -16.29
N LYS A 6 17.29 5.99 -15.64
CA LYS A 6 17.62 5.56 -14.27
C LYS A 6 16.46 5.76 -13.29
N VAL A 7 15.83 6.91 -13.33
CA VAL A 7 14.67 7.24 -12.46
C VAL A 7 13.45 6.31 -12.70
N ILE A 8 13.34 5.74 -13.90
CA ILE A 8 12.25 4.80 -14.24
C ILE A 8 12.57 3.39 -13.75
N GLU A 9 13.86 2.98 -13.79
CA GLU A 9 14.28 1.68 -13.21
C GLU A 9 14.04 1.63 -11.67
N GLU A 10 14.11 2.78 -11.01
CA GLU A 10 13.90 2.91 -9.56
C GLU A 10 12.41 3.06 -9.17
N LEU A 11 11.51 3.31 -10.14
CA LEU A 11 10.09 3.46 -9.90
C LEU A 11 9.38 2.11 -9.82
N ALA A 12 8.71 1.85 -8.71
CA ALA A 12 7.77 0.73 -8.64
C ALA A 12 6.55 1.03 -9.54
N PRO A 13 6.04 0.05 -10.32
CA PRO A 13 4.81 0.20 -11.06
C PRO A 13 3.65 0.57 -10.12
N TYR A 14 2.75 1.46 -10.59
CA TYR A 14 1.54 1.77 -9.84
C TYR A 14 0.72 0.49 -9.64
N ALA A 15 0.65 0.02 -8.42
CA ALA A 15 -0.18 -1.12 -8.06
C ALA A 15 -1.63 -0.67 -7.88
N ALA A 16 -2.45 -0.86 -8.90
CA ALA A 16 -3.89 -0.72 -8.73
C ALA A 16 -4.37 -1.68 -7.61
N PRO A 17 -5.32 -1.25 -6.77
CA PRO A 17 -5.89 -2.15 -5.77
C PRO A 17 -6.37 -3.44 -6.44
N LYS A 18 -6.00 -4.60 -5.90
CA LYS A 18 -6.56 -5.88 -6.37
C LYS A 18 -8.08 -5.78 -6.34
N VAL A 19 -8.73 -6.32 -7.35
CA VAL A 19 -10.18 -6.46 -7.35
C VAL A 19 -10.53 -7.43 -6.22
N VAL A 20 -11.19 -6.93 -5.19
CA VAL A 20 -11.67 -7.71 -4.05
C VAL A 20 -13.17 -7.70 -4.13
N GLU A 21 -13.78 -8.88 -4.13
CA GLU A 21 -15.23 -9.01 -4.06
C GLU A 21 -15.72 -8.56 -2.68
N ALA A 22 -16.71 -7.68 -2.68
CA ALA A 22 -17.36 -7.18 -1.47
C ALA A 22 -18.78 -6.75 -1.83
N ASP A 23 -19.71 -6.97 -0.91
CA ASP A 23 -21.12 -6.58 -1.08
C ASP A 23 -21.29 -5.05 -1.14
N VAL A 24 -20.44 -4.34 -0.40
CA VAL A 24 -20.44 -2.87 -0.28
C VAL A 24 -19.04 -2.34 -0.53
N LYS A 25 -18.85 -1.59 -1.63
CA LYS A 25 -17.56 -1.05 -2.06
C LYS A 25 -17.43 0.44 -1.72
N LEU A 26 -16.67 0.78 -0.67
CA LEU A 26 -16.49 2.14 -0.16
C LEU A 26 -15.01 2.55 -0.08
N ASN A 27 -14.18 2.20 -1.07
CA ASN A 27 -12.71 2.30 -0.97
C ASN A 27 -12.03 3.25 -1.96
N GLN A 28 -12.70 3.68 -3.05
CA GLN A 28 -12.07 4.44 -4.15
C GLN A 28 -12.63 5.85 -4.34
N ASN A 29 -13.40 6.38 -3.40
CA ASN A 29 -14.02 7.69 -3.44
C ASN A 29 -14.92 7.87 -4.68
N GLU A 30 -15.57 6.79 -5.13
CA GLU A 30 -16.53 6.80 -6.21
C GLU A 30 -17.87 7.37 -5.72
N SER A 31 -18.70 7.88 -6.63
CA SER A 31 -20.08 8.22 -6.30
C SER A 31 -20.88 6.95 -5.99
N PRO A 32 -21.75 6.95 -4.97
CA PRO A 32 -22.63 5.81 -4.68
C PRO A 32 -23.79 5.70 -5.68
N TYR A 33 -23.99 6.72 -6.49
CA TYR A 33 -25.04 6.79 -7.50
C TYR A 33 -24.45 6.59 -8.89
N ASP A 34 -25.02 5.71 -9.67
CA ASP A 34 -24.66 5.53 -11.07
C ASP A 34 -25.33 6.60 -11.96
N MET A 35 -24.94 6.69 -13.22
CA MET A 35 -25.55 7.61 -14.20
C MET A 35 -27.07 7.37 -14.28
N PRO A 36 -27.92 8.42 -14.20
CA PRO A 36 -29.36 8.31 -14.36
C PRO A 36 -29.77 7.62 -15.66
N LEU A 37 -30.86 6.86 -15.64
CA LEU A 37 -31.32 6.11 -16.82
C LEU A 37 -31.64 7.02 -17.99
N GLU A 38 -32.31 8.14 -17.75
CA GLU A 38 -32.64 9.15 -18.76
C GLU A 38 -31.38 9.74 -19.43
N LEU A 39 -30.31 9.95 -18.65
CA LEU A 39 -29.05 10.44 -19.22
C LEU A 39 -28.27 9.32 -19.95
N ARG A 40 -28.40 8.07 -19.52
CA ARG A 40 -27.86 6.93 -20.29
C ARG A 40 -28.52 6.80 -21.64
N GLU A 41 -29.85 6.99 -21.72
CA GLU A 41 -30.57 6.96 -22.98
C GLU A 41 -30.19 8.14 -23.90
N GLU A 42 -29.98 9.32 -23.35
CA GLU A 42 -29.50 10.47 -24.12
C GLU A 42 -28.08 10.23 -24.66
N ILE A 43 -27.18 9.68 -23.83
CA ILE A 43 -25.83 9.29 -24.25
C ILE A 43 -25.91 8.24 -25.36
N ARG A 44 -26.76 7.21 -25.23
CA ARG A 44 -26.98 6.17 -26.24
C ARG A 44 -27.46 6.77 -27.55
N ARG A 45 -28.40 7.69 -27.50
CA ARG A 45 -28.94 8.39 -28.67
C ARG A 45 -27.88 9.18 -29.42
N ARG A 46 -27.03 9.92 -28.73
CA ARG A 46 -25.90 10.66 -29.33
C ARG A 46 -24.86 9.71 -29.91
N LEU A 47 -24.54 8.63 -29.23
CA LEU A 47 -23.62 7.61 -29.72
C LEU A 47 -24.13 6.93 -31.00
N ALA A 48 -25.43 6.66 -31.12
CA ALA A 48 -26.02 6.01 -32.27
C ALA A 48 -25.84 6.81 -33.58
N THR A 49 -25.66 8.13 -33.49
CA THR A 49 -25.42 9.02 -34.65
C THR A 49 -23.95 9.40 -34.84
N THR A 50 -23.04 8.88 -33.96
CA THR A 50 -21.61 9.18 -34.02
C THR A 50 -20.88 8.21 -34.94
N ALA A 51 -20.06 8.74 -35.85
CA ALA A 51 -19.25 7.93 -36.74
C ALA A 51 -18.01 7.40 -36.03
N PHE A 52 -17.96 6.09 -35.75
CA PHE A 52 -16.87 5.43 -35.04
C PHE A 52 -15.55 5.38 -35.83
N ASN A 53 -15.61 5.45 -37.15
CA ASN A 53 -14.46 5.41 -38.06
C ASN A 53 -13.89 6.80 -38.38
N ARG A 54 -14.30 7.85 -37.66
CA ARG A 54 -13.85 9.23 -37.84
C ARG A 54 -13.28 9.80 -36.56
N TYR A 55 -12.27 10.62 -36.68
CA TYR A 55 -11.77 11.42 -35.57
C TYR A 55 -12.85 12.41 -35.12
N ASN A 56 -12.98 12.55 -33.80
CA ASN A 56 -13.84 13.55 -33.17
C ASN A 56 -13.24 14.97 -33.27
N ASN A 57 -13.89 15.94 -32.64
CA ASN A 57 -13.29 17.25 -32.43
C ASN A 57 -12.09 17.17 -31.49
N GLY A 58 -10.88 17.26 -32.04
CA GLY A 58 -9.63 17.15 -31.30
C GLY A 58 -9.38 18.22 -30.26
N THR A 59 -10.16 19.32 -30.27
CA THR A 59 -10.08 20.41 -29.30
C THR A 59 -11.13 20.30 -28.20
N SER A 60 -12.12 19.38 -28.32
CA SER A 60 -13.27 19.24 -27.41
C SER A 60 -13.99 20.57 -27.17
N GLN A 61 -14.18 21.35 -28.26
CA GLN A 61 -14.63 22.75 -28.22
C GLN A 61 -15.92 22.91 -27.43
N ARG A 62 -16.97 22.12 -27.75
CA ARG A 62 -18.28 22.21 -27.08
C ARG A 62 -18.17 21.94 -25.58
N LEU A 63 -17.42 20.92 -25.18
CA LEU A 63 -17.22 20.58 -23.78
C LEU A 63 -16.53 21.74 -23.03
N ARG A 64 -15.51 22.35 -23.65
CA ARG A 64 -14.80 23.51 -23.08
C ARG A 64 -15.70 24.73 -22.96
N GLU A 65 -16.57 24.96 -23.92
CA GLU A 65 -17.57 26.06 -23.88
C GLU A 65 -18.60 25.85 -22.77
N LEU A 66 -19.09 24.63 -22.55
CA LEU A 66 -19.99 24.31 -21.45
C LEU A 66 -19.33 24.53 -20.09
N LEU A 67 -18.08 24.10 -19.94
CA LEU A 67 -17.30 24.35 -18.73
C LEU A 67 -17.02 25.86 -18.54
N ALA A 68 -16.69 26.58 -19.60
CA ALA A 68 -16.49 28.02 -19.57
C ALA A 68 -17.75 28.77 -19.09
N LYS A 69 -18.92 28.37 -19.61
CA LYS A 69 -20.20 28.88 -19.15
C LYS A 69 -20.45 28.61 -17.67
N LYS A 70 -20.18 27.36 -17.21
CA LYS A 70 -20.36 26.95 -15.81
C LYS A 70 -19.53 27.81 -14.86
N PHE A 71 -18.27 28.09 -15.22
CA PHE A 71 -17.32 28.81 -14.35
C PHE A 71 -17.20 30.30 -14.65
N ASN A 72 -18.09 30.85 -15.51
CA ASN A 72 -18.08 32.23 -15.94
C ASN A 72 -16.68 32.69 -16.43
N THR A 73 -16.08 31.89 -17.29
CA THR A 73 -14.73 32.08 -17.86
C THR A 73 -14.76 31.88 -19.38
N LYS A 74 -13.60 31.84 -20.04
CA LYS A 74 -13.51 31.64 -21.50
C LYS A 74 -12.99 30.23 -21.81
N ALA A 75 -13.34 29.71 -23.00
CA ALA A 75 -12.93 28.37 -23.43
C ALA A 75 -11.40 28.22 -23.59
N ASP A 76 -10.65 29.30 -23.85
CA ASP A 76 -9.19 29.34 -23.91
C ASP A 76 -8.51 29.24 -22.54
N GLN A 77 -9.27 29.39 -21.46
CA GLN A 77 -8.82 29.16 -20.08
C GLN A 77 -9.03 27.73 -19.62
N ILE A 78 -9.53 26.83 -20.46
CA ILE A 78 -9.89 25.46 -20.09
C ILE A 78 -9.18 24.45 -20.98
N ILE A 79 -8.60 23.41 -20.36
CA ILE A 79 -8.13 22.21 -21.02
C ILE A 79 -8.83 20.99 -20.43
N VAL A 80 -9.13 20.00 -21.28
CA VAL A 80 -9.76 18.72 -20.89
C VAL A 80 -8.83 17.56 -21.18
N GLY A 81 -8.92 16.50 -20.37
CA GLY A 81 -8.05 15.33 -20.50
C GLY A 81 -8.73 14.02 -20.09
N ALA A 82 -8.08 12.91 -20.43
CA ALA A 82 -8.48 11.56 -20.08
C ALA A 82 -8.28 11.28 -18.57
N GLY A 83 -9.06 11.97 -17.75
CA GLY A 83 -8.90 12.12 -16.31
C GLY A 83 -7.94 13.25 -15.95
N MET A 84 -7.97 13.65 -14.70
CA MET A 84 -7.06 14.65 -14.18
C MET A 84 -5.59 14.17 -14.23
N ASP A 85 -5.37 12.88 -14.09
CA ASP A 85 -4.03 12.29 -14.10
C ASP A 85 -3.26 12.58 -15.41
N GLU A 86 -3.93 12.55 -16.56
CA GLU A 86 -3.32 12.93 -17.84
C GLU A 86 -2.92 14.41 -17.85
N LEU A 87 -3.74 15.28 -17.29
CA LEU A 87 -3.43 16.72 -17.22
C LEU A 87 -2.25 17.00 -16.27
N LEU A 88 -2.08 16.23 -15.20
CA LEU A 88 -0.89 16.31 -14.36
C LEU A 88 0.39 15.96 -15.16
N TYR A 89 0.34 14.94 -16.03
CA TYR A 89 1.46 14.63 -16.93
C TYR A 89 1.75 15.76 -17.92
N TYR A 90 0.73 16.39 -18.48
CA TYR A 90 0.93 17.56 -19.34
C TYR A 90 1.55 18.74 -18.58
N LEU A 91 1.12 18.94 -17.31
CA LEU A 91 1.68 19.97 -16.45
C LEU A 91 3.19 19.79 -16.25
N ILE A 92 3.64 18.60 -15.85
CA ILE A 92 5.06 18.35 -15.62
C ILE A 92 5.87 18.39 -16.91
N LEU A 93 5.33 17.89 -18.03
CA LEU A 93 6.01 17.93 -19.34
C LEU A 93 6.15 19.35 -19.89
N ALA A 94 5.23 20.25 -19.57
CA ALA A 94 5.25 21.63 -20.05
C ALA A 94 6.09 22.58 -19.19
N PHE A 95 6.24 22.28 -17.89
CA PHE A 95 6.76 23.27 -16.94
C PHE A 95 7.93 22.81 -16.10
N VAL A 96 8.26 21.52 -16.06
CA VAL A 96 9.27 20.98 -15.14
C VAL A 96 10.44 20.38 -15.89
N ASP A 97 11.61 20.93 -15.68
CA ASP A 97 12.89 20.36 -16.13
C ASP A 97 13.53 19.51 -15.02
N LYS A 98 14.52 18.70 -15.40
CA LYS A 98 15.32 17.92 -14.46
C LYS A 98 15.97 18.83 -13.42
N GLY A 99 15.80 18.49 -12.15
CA GLY A 99 16.36 19.23 -11.02
C GLY A 99 15.52 20.41 -10.55
N ASP A 100 14.47 20.79 -11.27
CA ASP A 100 13.51 21.80 -10.81
C ASP A 100 12.87 21.39 -9.48
N LYS A 101 12.69 22.35 -8.59
CA LYS A 101 12.10 22.11 -7.27
C LYS A 101 10.58 21.95 -7.37
N ILE A 102 10.07 20.80 -6.95
CA ILE A 102 8.63 20.54 -6.75
C ILE A 102 8.35 20.45 -5.26
N VAL A 103 7.39 21.21 -4.77
CA VAL A 103 6.92 21.16 -3.37
C VAL A 103 5.55 20.53 -3.30
N ARG A 104 5.36 19.57 -2.40
CA ARG A 104 4.09 18.88 -2.16
C ARG A 104 3.88 18.58 -0.68
N SER A 105 2.64 18.59 -0.24
CA SER A 105 2.29 18.16 1.11
C SER A 105 2.27 16.64 1.26
N VAL A 106 2.55 16.15 2.46
CA VAL A 106 2.49 14.73 2.83
C VAL A 106 1.82 14.60 4.21
N PRO A 107 0.82 13.73 4.38
CA PRO A 107 0.21 12.85 3.39
C PRO A 107 -0.71 13.59 2.40
N SER A 108 -0.61 13.22 1.12
CA SER A 108 -1.48 13.72 0.06
C SER A 108 -1.58 12.71 -1.11
N PHE A 109 -2.12 13.11 -2.25
CA PHE A 109 -2.30 12.24 -3.40
C PHE A 109 -0.96 11.80 -3.99
N SER A 110 -0.76 10.48 -4.09
CA SER A 110 0.53 9.88 -4.45
C SER A 110 1.01 10.19 -5.88
N MET A 111 0.13 10.64 -6.78
CA MET A 111 0.54 11.00 -8.14
C MET A 111 1.50 12.17 -8.19
N TYR A 112 1.50 13.09 -7.22
CA TYR A 112 2.45 14.20 -7.19
C TYR A 112 3.89 13.72 -7.01
N GLU A 113 4.09 12.70 -6.17
CA GLU A 113 5.39 12.04 -6.01
C GLU A 113 5.85 11.36 -7.31
N ILE A 114 4.92 10.67 -7.99
CA ILE A 114 5.21 10.01 -9.27
C ILE A 114 5.58 11.07 -10.32
N CYS A 115 4.85 12.18 -10.38
CA CYS A 115 5.16 13.30 -11.27
C CYS A 115 6.59 13.84 -11.04
N ALA A 116 6.97 14.09 -9.78
CA ALA A 116 8.30 14.56 -9.43
C ALA A 116 9.39 13.55 -9.83
N LYS A 117 9.18 12.27 -9.55
CA LYS A 117 10.14 11.20 -9.90
C LYS A 117 10.30 11.03 -11.41
N VAL A 118 9.20 11.03 -12.18
CA VAL A 118 9.24 10.84 -13.64
C VAL A 118 10.06 11.93 -14.34
N THR A 119 10.03 13.16 -13.83
CA THR A 119 10.81 14.29 -14.38
C THR A 119 12.24 14.37 -13.84
N ASP A 120 12.63 13.53 -12.88
CA ASP A 120 13.92 13.66 -12.17
C ASP A 120 14.05 15.03 -11.49
N ALA A 121 12.93 15.54 -11.00
CA ALA A 121 12.86 16.81 -10.29
C ALA A 121 13.39 16.68 -8.85
N ASN A 122 13.74 17.81 -8.25
CA ASN A 122 14.08 17.91 -6.83
C ASN A 122 12.79 17.92 -6.00
N ASP A 123 12.30 16.72 -5.65
CA ASP A 123 11.08 16.51 -4.86
C ASP A 123 11.28 16.97 -3.40
N LYS A 124 10.42 17.86 -2.95
CA LYS A 124 10.36 18.37 -1.56
C LYS A 124 9.03 18.03 -0.91
N PRO A 125 8.90 16.79 -0.37
CA PRO A 125 7.74 16.43 0.44
C PRO A 125 7.81 17.12 1.80
N ILE A 126 6.79 17.92 2.14
CA ILE A 126 6.67 18.61 3.43
C ILE A 126 5.53 17.99 4.22
N LEU A 127 5.81 17.58 5.45
CA LEU A 127 4.81 17.00 6.33
C LEU A 127 3.76 18.05 6.72
N LEU A 128 2.50 17.66 6.64
CA LEU A 128 1.41 18.43 7.25
C LEU A 128 1.58 18.50 8.77
N SER A 129 0.98 19.49 9.41
CA SER A 129 0.94 19.60 10.86
C SER A 129 0.25 18.40 11.53
N ASP A 130 0.18 18.37 12.85
CA ASP A 130 -0.54 17.31 13.57
C ASP A 130 -2.06 17.36 13.35
N ASN A 131 -2.58 18.55 13.00
CA ASN A 131 -3.97 18.74 12.58
C ASN A 131 -4.18 18.60 11.06
N PHE A 132 -3.17 18.12 10.33
CA PHE A 132 -3.18 17.96 8.87
C PHE A 132 -3.38 19.27 8.10
N GLU A 133 -2.84 20.38 8.59
CA GLU A 133 -2.81 21.69 7.92
C GLU A 133 -1.45 21.94 7.26
N LEU A 134 -1.42 22.85 6.27
CA LEU A 134 -0.19 23.34 5.66
C LEU A 134 0.65 24.11 6.70
N THR A 135 1.95 23.86 6.73
CA THR A 135 2.86 24.45 7.73
C THR A 135 3.57 25.70 7.20
N GLU A 136 4.12 26.52 8.10
CA GLU A 136 5.00 27.63 7.69
C GLU A 136 6.24 27.15 6.93
N GLU A 137 6.70 25.92 7.17
CA GLU A 137 7.74 25.30 6.38
C GLU A 137 7.30 25.09 4.92
N PHE A 138 6.06 24.62 4.71
CA PHE A 138 5.50 24.48 3.37
C PHE A 138 5.45 25.84 2.65
N VAL A 139 5.00 26.90 3.33
CA VAL A 139 4.99 28.27 2.77
C VAL A 139 6.40 28.72 2.39
N ARG A 140 7.38 28.54 3.27
CA ARG A 140 8.78 28.93 3.01
C ARG A 140 9.38 28.15 1.84
N GLU A 141 9.18 26.82 1.80
CA GLU A 141 9.74 25.99 0.76
C GLU A 141 9.09 26.22 -0.60
N SER A 142 7.86 26.74 -0.63
CA SER A 142 7.15 27.08 -1.88
C SER A 142 7.75 28.28 -2.61
N ASN A 143 8.47 29.17 -1.93
CA ASN A 143 9.00 30.42 -2.50
C ASN A 143 9.84 30.16 -3.78
N ALA A 144 10.85 29.31 -3.69
CA ALA A 144 11.74 29.01 -4.82
C ALA A 144 11.32 27.75 -5.59
N ALA A 145 10.05 27.35 -5.52
CA ALA A 145 9.55 26.17 -6.21
C ALA A 145 9.18 26.49 -7.66
N LYS A 146 9.51 25.58 -8.57
CA LYS A 146 9.03 25.61 -9.95
C LYS A 146 7.55 25.22 -10.04
N LEU A 147 7.16 24.27 -9.17
CA LEU A 147 5.78 23.77 -9.09
C LEU A 147 5.43 23.44 -7.64
N VAL A 148 4.27 23.89 -7.20
CA VAL A 148 3.70 23.56 -5.90
C VAL A 148 2.40 22.81 -6.09
N PHE A 149 2.24 21.65 -5.46
CA PHE A 149 0.99 20.90 -5.43
C PHE A 149 0.24 21.10 -4.12
N ILE A 150 -1.02 21.51 -4.21
CA ILE A 150 -1.96 21.67 -3.09
C ILE A 150 -3.24 20.92 -3.43
N CYS A 151 -3.56 19.86 -2.66
CA CYS A 151 -4.81 19.12 -2.79
C CYS A 151 -5.81 19.62 -1.73
N THR A 152 -6.89 20.26 -2.16
CA THR A 152 -7.89 20.81 -1.22
C THR A 152 -9.30 20.71 -1.79
N PRO A 153 -10.21 19.98 -1.13
CA PRO A 153 -9.99 19.14 0.08
C PRO A 153 -8.99 18.01 -0.14
N ASN A 154 -8.16 17.73 0.89
CA ASN A 154 -7.02 16.83 0.76
C ASN A 154 -7.42 15.35 0.80
N ASN A 155 -6.82 14.56 -0.05
CA ASN A 155 -6.88 13.10 -0.04
C ASN A 155 -5.51 12.53 0.37
N PRO A 156 -5.39 11.83 1.54
CA PRO A 156 -6.46 11.09 2.19
C PRO A 156 -7.01 11.69 3.50
N THR A 157 -6.63 12.88 3.92
CA THR A 157 -6.99 13.45 5.23
C THR A 157 -8.39 14.04 5.30
N SER A 158 -9.05 14.27 4.16
CA SER A 158 -10.42 14.75 3.96
C SER A 158 -10.72 16.21 4.31
N ASN A 159 -9.82 16.96 4.93
CA ASN A 159 -9.98 18.36 5.28
C ASN A 159 -9.68 19.30 4.11
N SER A 160 -10.28 20.49 4.13
CA SER A 160 -9.85 21.63 3.29
C SER A 160 -8.77 22.41 4.02
N PHE A 161 -7.81 22.96 3.26
CA PHE A 161 -6.80 23.85 3.82
C PHE A 161 -7.31 25.29 3.92
N ASP A 162 -6.72 26.05 4.86
CA ASP A 162 -7.05 27.47 5.04
C ASP A 162 -6.72 28.29 3.78
N LYS A 163 -7.70 29.01 3.27
CA LYS A 163 -7.56 29.83 2.05
C LYS A 163 -6.53 30.94 2.17
N LYS A 164 -6.35 31.54 3.36
CA LYS A 164 -5.34 32.58 3.59
C LYS A 164 -3.92 32.01 3.46
N THR A 165 -3.72 30.79 3.96
CA THR A 165 -2.45 30.08 3.81
C THR A 165 -2.17 29.73 2.34
N ILE A 166 -3.20 29.28 1.61
CA ILE A 166 -3.07 29.01 0.16
C ILE A 166 -2.73 30.32 -0.59
N GLU A 167 -3.42 31.41 -0.31
CA GLU A 167 -3.17 32.71 -0.95
C GLU A 167 -1.75 33.22 -0.66
N LYS A 168 -1.27 33.08 0.59
CA LYS A 168 0.12 33.39 0.95
C LYS A 168 1.13 32.57 0.15
N ILE A 169 0.87 31.28 -0.07
CA ILE A 169 1.70 30.42 -0.92
C ILE A 169 1.71 30.93 -2.35
N ILE A 170 0.56 31.22 -2.93
CA ILE A 170 0.43 31.70 -4.31
C ILE A 170 1.23 33.00 -4.51
N GLN A 171 1.09 33.93 -3.59
CA GLN A 171 1.77 35.24 -3.65
C GLN A 171 3.30 35.15 -3.48
N ASN A 172 3.78 34.15 -2.73
CA ASN A 172 5.18 33.95 -2.44
C ASN A 172 5.89 33.01 -3.44
N THR A 173 5.15 32.34 -4.33
CA THR A 173 5.72 31.35 -5.25
C THR A 173 6.02 31.99 -6.62
N ASP A 174 7.30 31.97 -7.02
CA ASP A 174 7.71 32.43 -8.37
C ASP A 174 7.28 31.47 -9.48
N GLY A 175 7.05 30.20 -9.15
CA GLY A 175 6.60 29.16 -10.06
C GLY A 175 5.09 29.00 -10.11
N LEU A 176 4.64 27.85 -10.59
CA LEU A 176 3.24 27.53 -10.78
C LEU A 176 2.65 26.86 -9.53
N VAL A 177 1.47 27.29 -9.10
CA VAL A 177 0.70 26.65 -8.02
C VAL A 177 -0.44 25.84 -8.62
N CYS A 178 -0.34 24.54 -8.48
CA CYS A 178 -1.36 23.57 -8.90
C CYS A 178 -2.28 23.26 -7.72
N ILE A 179 -3.54 23.67 -7.82
CA ILE A 179 -4.58 23.38 -6.85
C ILE A 179 -5.44 22.24 -7.38
N ASP A 180 -5.36 21.10 -6.70
CA ASP A 180 -6.19 19.93 -7.00
C ASP A 180 -7.47 20.00 -6.20
N GLU A 181 -8.55 20.25 -6.89
CA GLU A 181 -9.92 20.38 -6.39
C GLU A 181 -10.81 19.19 -6.78
N ALA A 182 -10.26 17.97 -6.82
CA ALA A 182 -11.03 16.77 -7.18
C ALA A 182 -12.26 16.52 -6.30
N TYR A 183 -12.36 17.18 -5.15
CA TYR A 183 -13.46 17.04 -4.19
C TYR A 183 -14.18 18.35 -3.88
N ALA A 184 -13.93 19.42 -4.61
CA ALA A 184 -14.45 20.76 -4.32
C ALA A 184 -15.98 20.83 -4.30
N GLU A 185 -16.68 20.03 -5.11
CA GLU A 185 -18.14 19.99 -5.14
C GLU A 185 -18.76 19.55 -3.80
N PHE A 186 -18.00 18.86 -2.94
CA PHE A 186 -18.43 18.42 -1.61
C PHE A 186 -18.05 19.38 -0.50
N ALA A 187 -17.17 20.34 -0.75
CA ALA A 187 -16.74 21.36 0.20
C ALA A 187 -17.77 22.51 0.34
N GLU A 188 -17.57 23.35 1.33
CA GLU A 188 -18.36 24.58 1.50
C GLU A 188 -17.75 25.75 0.70
N GLN A 189 -16.45 25.71 0.40
CA GLN A 189 -15.71 26.71 -0.36
C GLN A 189 -14.81 26.04 -1.38
N ASP A 190 -14.57 26.72 -2.49
CA ASP A 190 -13.59 26.34 -3.51
C ASP A 190 -12.49 27.41 -3.66
N CYS A 191 -11.57 27.20 -4.58
CA CYS A 191 -10.43 28.06 -4.84
C CYS A 191 -10.53 28.84 -6.17
N LEU A 192 -11.70 28.90 -6.80
CA LEU A 192 -11.88 29.55 -8.12
C LEU A 192 -11.52 31.03 -8.11
N ASP A 193 -11.66 31.72 -6.97
CA ASP A 193 -11.25 33.12 -6.81
C ASP A 193 -9.73 33.33 -6.91
N PHE A 194 -8.93 32.29 -6.79
CA PHE A 194 -7.49 32.34 -7.02
C PHE A 194 -7.09 32.33 -8.49
N LEU A 195 -8.02 32.11 -9.42
CA LEU A 195 -7.76 32.29 -10.86
C LEU A 195 -7.46 33.75 -11.26
N LYS A 196 -7.62 34.70 -10.34
CA LYS A 196 -7.13 36.08 -10.49
C LYS A 196 -5.60 36.15 -10.56
N TYR A 197 -4.87 35.14 -10.03
CA TYR A 197 -3.41 35.07 -10.07
C TYR A 197 -2.95 34.36 -11.35
N GLU A 198 -1.93 34.91 -11.99
CA GLU A 198 -1.42 34.39 -13.28
C GLU A 198 -0.71 33.05 -13.17
N ASN A 199 -0.20 32.72 -11.95
CA ASN A 199 0.55 31.51 -11.66
C ASN A 199 -0.29 30.38 -11.03
N VAL A 200 -1.62 30.43 -11.16
CA VAL A 200 -2.51 29.40 -10.61
C VAL A 200 -3.12 28.56 -11.72
N ILE A 201 -3.14 27.26 -11.50
CA ILE A 201 -3.93 26.27 -12.27
C ILE A 201 -4.77 25.44 -11.31
N ILE A 202 -6.06 25.31 -11.58
CA ILE A 202 -7.03 24.53 -10.79
C ILE A 202 -7.45 23.31 -11.58
N PHE A 203 -7.27 22.13 -10.96
CA PHE A 203 -7.68 20.84 -11.52
C PHE A 203 -8.97 20.36 -10.91
N ARG A 204 -9.88 19.84 -11.75
CA ARG A 204 -11.13 19.20 -11.33
C ARG A 204 -11.42 17.93 -12.14
N THR A 205 -12.36 17.12 -11.67
CA THR A 205 -12.66 15.82 -12.28
C THR A 205 -14.15 15.51 -12.30
N PHE A 206 -14.59 14.79 -13.33
CA PHE A 206 -15.94 14.21 -13.37
C PHE A 206 -16.03 12.88 -12.59
N SER A 207 -14.90 12.35 -12.11
CA SER A 207 -14.84 11.02 -11.49
C SER A 207 -15.55 10.92 -10.14
N LYS A 208 -15.72 12.02 -9.40
CA LYS A 208 -16.21 12.01 -8.02
C LYS A 208 -17.65 12.50 -7.91
N ALA A 209 -17.91 13.76 -8.18
CA ALA A 209 -19.21 14.36 -8.03
C ALA A 209 -20.22 13.93 -9.13
N TYR A 210 -19.73 13.69 -10.34
CA TYR A 210 -20.55 13.46 -11.52
C TYR A 210 -20.72 11.99 -11.92
N SER A 211 -20.42 11.04 -11.04
CA SER A 211 -20.60 9.59 -11.28
C SER A 211 -19.86 9.05 -12.52
N CYS A 212 -18.77 9.68 -12.93
CA CYS A 212 -18.05 9.39 -14.18
C CYS A 212 -16.64 8.80 -13.97
N ALA A 213 -16.39 8.07 -12.88
CA ALA A 213 -15.07 7.51 -12.62
C ALA A 213 -14.55 6.62 -13.77
N GLY A 214 -15.42 5.79 -14.35
CA GLY A 214 -15.10 4.90 -15.48
C GLY A 214 -15.01 5.62 -16.84
N VAL A 215 -15.53 6.83 -16.96
CA VAL A 215 -15.49 7.63 -18.21
C VAL A 215 -14.12 8.25 -18.45
N ARG A 216 -13.34 8.44 -17.38
CA ARG A 216 -12.03 9.06 -17.43
C ARG A 216 -12.06 10.47 -18.03
N LEU A 217 -12.71 11.42 -17.35
CA LEU A 217 -12.82 12.81 -17.76
C LEU A 217 -12.37 13.74 -16.62
N GLY A 218 -11.43 14.62 -16.91
CA GLY A 218 -10.96 15.69 -16.04
C GLY A 218 -10.74 16.98 -16.82
N TYR A 219 -10.58 18.09 -16.11
CA TYR A 219 -10.30 19.39 -16.70
C TYR A 219 -9.44 20.25 -15.78
N ALA A 220 -8.80 21.26 -16.37
CA ALA A 220 -8.12 22.29 -15.63
C ALA A 220 -8.52 23.68 -16.14
N ILE A 221 -8.49 24.65 -15.22
CA ILE A 221 -8.80 26.06 -15.46
C ILE A 221 -7.58 26.88 -15.07
N ALA A 222 -7.09 27.74 -15.96
CA ALA A 222 -5.95 28.61 -15.71
C ALA A 222 -5.93 29.81 -16.63
N ASN A 223 -4.93 30.67 -16.46
CA ASN A 223 -4.59 31.74 -17.42
C ASN A 223 -4.41 31.13 -18.84
N PRO A 224 -4.91 31.79 -19.91
CA PRO A 224 -4.76 31.30 -21.29
C PRO A 224 -3.32 30.96 -21.69
N GLN A 225 -2.33 31.66 -21.15
CA GLN A 225 -0.91 31.37 -21.43
C GLN A 225 -0.47 30.00 -20.85
N ILE A 226 -0.97 29.60 -19.69
CA ILE A 226 -0.71 28.27 -19.11
C ILE A 226 -1.38 27.22 -19.98
N ILE A 227 -2.64 27.42 -20.34
CA ILE A 227 -3.41 26.50 -21.19
C ILE A 227 -2.76 26.32 -22.57
N ASP A 228 -2.24 27.41 -23.18
CA ASP A 228 -1.50 27.31 -24.45
C ASP A 228 -0.28 26.38 -24.33
N ARG A 229 0.51 26.51 -23.25
CA ARG A 229 1.68 25.65 -23.03
C ARG A 229 1.30 24.19 -22.81
N LEU A 230 0.22 23.92 -22.08
CA LEU A 230 -0.30 22.55 -21.92
C LEU A 230 -0.78 21.98 -23.26
N ASN A 231 -1.41 22.79 -24.12
CA ASN A 231 -1.83 22.36 -25.45
C ASN A 231 -0.66 22.01 -26.38
N ARG A 232 0.54 22.55 -26.18
CA ARG A 232 1.74 22.21 -26.96
C ARG A 232 2.27 20.80 -26.69
N VAL A 233 2.03 20.26 -25.50
CA VAL A 233 2.44 18.90 -25.12
C VAL A 233 1.28 17.91 -25.12
N ARG A 234 0.05 18.42 -25.28
CA ARG A 234 -1.15 17.59 -25.33
C ARG A 234 -1.13 16.69 -26.56
N LEU A 235 -1.46 15.39 -26.34
CA LEU A 235 -1.62 14.45 -27.45
C LEU A 235 -2.79 14.85 -28.36
N PRO A 236 -2.64 14.71 -29.68
CA PRO A 236 -3.77 14.90 -30.61
C PRO A 236 -4.92 13.96 -30.24
N TRP A 237 -6.15 14.48 -30.25
CA TRP A 237 -7.36 13.68 -29.91
C TRP A 237 -7.27 12.90 -28.60
N ASN A 238 -6.60 13.48 -27.59
CA ASN A 238 -6.39 12.86 -26.28
C ASN A 238 -7.70 12.40 -25.59
N LEU A 239 -8.81 13.07 -25.84
CA LEU A 239 -10.11 12.73 -25.29
C LEU A 239 -10.98 12.07 -26.37
N ASN A 240 -11.42 10.83 -26.13
CA ASN A 240 -12.28 10.11 -27.04
C ASN A 240 -13.69 10.72 -27.11
N PHE A 241 -14.47 10.41 -28.17
CA PHE A 241 -15.79 10.97 -28.39
C PHE A 241 -16.81 10.56 -27.30
N PHE A 242 -16.67 9.35 -26.74
CA PHE A 242 -17.56 8.88 -25.66
C PHE A 242 -17.45 9.78 -24.44
N ALA A 243 -16.22 10.05 -23.98
CA ALA A 243 -16.01 10.93 -22.84
C ALA A 243 -16.48 12.36 -23.08
N GLN A 244 -16.32 12.88 -24.32
CA GLN A 244 -16.85 14.20 -24.69
C GLN A 244 -18.37 14.21 -24.61
N ILE A 245 -19.06 13.25 -25.22
CA ILE A 245 -20.54 13.16 -25.18
C ILE A 245 -21.06 13.06 -23.76
N VAL A 246 -20.45 12.18 -22.94
CA VAL A 246 -20.85 12.04 -21.53
C VAL A 246 -20.66 13.33 -20.77
N GLY A 247 -19.51 13.99 -20.92
CA GLY A 247 -19.24 15.28 -20.26
C GLY A 247 -20.24 16.37 -20.65
N GLU A 248 -20.58 16.46 -21.94
CA GLU A 248 -21.57 17.40 -22.46
C GLU A 248 -22.96 17.12 -21.85
N VAL A 249 -23.42 15.86 -21.87
CA VAL A 249 -24.74 15.48 -21.31
C VAL A 249 -24.79 15.76 -19.81
N VAL A 250 -23.73 15.49 -19.08
CA VAL A 250 -23.64 15.77 -17.64
C VAL A 250 -23.75 17.26 -17.36
N LEU A 251 -23.02 18.11 -18.08
CA LEU A 251 -23.04 19.56 -17.88
C LEU A 251 -24.37 20.19 -18.30
N GLU A 252 -25.01 19.67 -19.34
CA GLU A 252 -26.33 20.11 -19.78
C GLU A 252 -27.45 19.75 -18.79
N ASN A 253 -27.22 18.77 -17.92
CA ASN A 253 -28.16 18.27 -16.90
C ASN A 253 -27.57 18.35 -15.48
N GLU A 254 -26.78 19.34 -15.19
CA GLU A 254 -26.02 19.46 -13.95
C GLU A 254 -26.88 19.48 -12.68
N SER A 255 -28.12 19.98 -12.76
CA SER A 255 -29.07 20.05 -11.63
C SER A 255 -29.24 18.69 -10.92
N ILE A 256 -29.31 17.60 -11.69
CA ILE A 256 -29.46 16.24 -11.16
C ILE A 256 -28.27 15.87 -10.27
N PHE A 257 -27.07 16.27 -10.67
CA PHE A 257 -25.85 15.98 -9.90
C PHE A 257 -25.72 16.88 -8.68
N ILE A 258 -26.18 18.14 -8.75
CA ILE A 258 -26.23 19.03 -7.58
C ILE A 258 -27.12 18.45 -6.48
N GLU A 259 -28.27 17.87 -6.81
CA GLU A 259 -29.16 17.20 -5.87
C GLU A 259 -28.47 15.98 -5.23
N ARG A 260 -27.76 15.16 -6.02
CA ARG A 260 -27.00 14.01 -5.54
C ARG A 260 -25.83 14.40 -4.64
N ILE A 261 -25.11 15.47 -4.98
CA ILE A 261 -24.04 16.04 -4.16
C ILE A 261 -24.61 16.49 -2.81
N ALA A 262 -25.77 17.16 -2.81
CA ALA A 262 -26.45 17.57 -1.58
C ALA A 262 -26.83 16.35 -0.70
N GLU A 263 -27.33 15.27 -1.30
CA GLU A 263 -27.64 14.02 -0.58
C GLU A 263 -26.37 13.37 -0.01
N ILE A 264 -25.26 13.32 -0.76
CA ILE A 264 -23.97 12.82 -0.26
C ILE A 264 -23.49 13.69 0.90
N LYS A 265 -23.56 15.02 0.82
CA LYS A 265 -23.19 15.95 1.91
C LYS A 265 -24.06 15.70 3.16
N LYS A 266 -25.35 15.46 2.98
CA LYS A 266 -26.29 15.14 4.07
C LYS A 266 -25.95 13.79 4.72
N GLU A 267 -25.72 12.75 3.93
CA GLU A 267 -25.32 11.44 4.42
C GLU A 267 -23.92 11.47 5.09
N ARG A 268 -22.98 12.28 4.58
CA ARG A 268 -21.70 12.53 5.25
C ARG A 268 -21.89 13.07 6.67
N LYS A 269 -22.72 14.14 6.82
CA LYS A 269 -23.01 14.73 8.13
C LYS A 269 -23.64 13.71 9.09
N ARG A 270 -24.60 12.90 8.58
CA ARG A 270 -25.23 11.82 9.35
C ARG A 270 -24.21 10.73 9.77
N LEU A 271 -23.40 10.29 8.83
CA LEU A 271 -22.41 9.23 9.06
C LEU A 271 -21.36 9.67 10.08
N ILE A 272 -20.84 10.90 9.96
CA ILE A 272 -19.94 11.53 10.94
C ILE A 272 -20.56 11.53 12.33
N SER A 273 -21.82 11.98 12.47
CA SER A 273 -22.51 12.01 13.76
C SER A 273 -22.61 10.64 14.43
N LEU A 274 -22.88 9.59 13.63
CA LEU A 274 -23.00 8.22 14.13
C LEU A 274 -21.64 7.55 14.41
N MET A 275 -20.60 7.91 13.67
CA MET A 275 -19.24 7.36 13.85
C MET A 275 -18.52 7.97 15.05
N LYS A 276 -18.79 9.24 15.43
CA LYS A 276 -18.12 9.93 16.57
C LYS A 276 -18.25 9.19 17.89
N SER A 277 -19.29 8.38 18.08
CA SER A 277 -19.47 7.56 19.29
C SER A 277 -18.67 6.25 19.26
N VAL A 278 -18.04 5.92 18.13
CA VAL A 278 -17.37 4.62 17.89
C VAL A 278 -15.87 4.80 17.68
N VAL A 279 -15.46 5.84 16.93
CA VAL A 279 -14.07 6.10 16.52
C VAL A 279 -13.77 7.60 16.48
N GLU A 280 -12.49 7.95 16.56
CA GLU A 280 -12.00 9.30 16.31
C GLU A 280 -12.01 9.60 14.81
N LEU A 281 -12.43 10.82 14.42
CA LEU A 281 -12.59 11.22 13.02
C LEU A 281 -11.75 12.45 12.72
N LEU A 282 -11.20 12.52 11.50
CA LEU A 282 -10.73 13.79 10.96
C LEU A 282 -11.91 14.59 10.38
N PRO A 283 -11.81 15.93 10.34
CA PRO A 283 -12.76 16.77 9.59
C PRO A 283 -12.88 16.32 8.14
N SER A 284 -14.09 16.43 7.56
CA SER A 284 -14.26 16.03 6.17
C SER A 284 -15.10 17.01 5.36
N ASP A 285 -14.51 17.49 4.27
CA ASP A 285 -15.11 18.26 3.19
C ASP A 285 -15.21 17.47 1.87
N CYS A 286 -14.87 16.17 1.92
CA CYS A 286 -14.89 15.25 0.79
C CYS A 286 -16.16 14.39 0.74
N ASN A 287 -16.25 13.50 -0.27
CA ASN A 287 -17.22 12.40 -0.30
C ASN A 287 -16.71 11.15 0.45
N PHE A 288 -15.78 11.31 1.37
CA PHE A 288 -15.24 10.23 2.21
C PHE A 288 -14.87 10.77 3.60
N ILE A 289 -14.69 9.86 4.55
CA ILE A 289 -14.36 10.14 5.94
C ILE A 289 -13.10 9.37 6.30
N THR A 290 -12.15 10.03 6.94
CA THR A 290 -10.93 9.44 7.48
C THR A 290 -11.07 9.27 8.98
N PHE A 291 -10.83 8.06 9.49
CA PHE A 291 -11.08 7.70 10.88
C PHE A 291 -9.97 6.85 11.47
N LYS A 292 -9.75 7.03 12.77
CA LYS A 292 -8.68 6.37 13.52
C LYS A 292 -9.18 5.10 14.20
N VAL A 293 -8.35 4.07 14.19
CA VAL A 293 -8.60 2.79 14.85
C VAL A 293 -7.30 2.25 15.46
N ALA A 294 -7.39 1.48 16.52
CA ALA A 294 -6.21 0.94 17.20
C ALA A 294 -5.35 0.02 16.29
N ASN A 295 -5.99 -0.75 15.41
CA ASN A 295 -5.31 -1.65 14.47
C ASN A 295 -6.02 -1.61 13.11
N PRO A 296 -5.53 -0.81 12.15
CA PRO A 296 -6.14 -0.68 10.82
C PRO A 296 -6.22 -1.99 10.04
N ASN A 297 -5.19 -2.82 10.11
CA ASN A 297 -5.16 -4.09 9.37
C ASN A 297 -6.24 -5.05 9.89
N LEU A 298 -6.38 -5.16 11.21
CA LEU A 298 -7.40 -6.01 11.83
C LEU A 298 -8.82 -5.50 11.54
N VAL A 299 -9.05 -4.19 11.71
CA VAL A 299 -10.38 -3.60 11.46
C VAL A 299 -10.73 -3.71 9.99
N PHE A 300 -9.78 -3.45 9.08
CA PHE A 300 -9.95 -3.65 7.64
C PHE A 300 -10.35 -5.10 7.31
N ALA A 301 -9.60 -6.09 7.82
CA ALA A 301 -9.90 -7.51 7.58
C ALA A 301 -11.29 -7.91 8.10
N LYS A 302 -11.69 -7.41 9.29
CA LYS A 302 -13.02 -7.66 9.84
C LYS A 302 -14.14 -7.01 9.03
N LEU A 303 -13.95 -5.78 8.57
CA LEU A 303 -14.88 -5.10 7.68
C LEU A 303 -15.06 -5.88 6.38
N LEU A 304 -13.96 -6.30 5.76
CA LEU A 304 -13.98 -7.09 4.53
C LEU A 304 -14.67 -8.45 4.74
N LYS A 305 -14.42 -9.15 5.85
CA LYS A 305 -15.10 -10.39 6.20
C LYS A 305 -16.63 -10.21 6.34
N ASN A 306 -17.08 -9.01 6.68
CA ASN A 306 -18.50 -8.64 6.72
C ASN A 306 -19.00 -8.02 5.41
N GLY A 307 -18.32 -8.24 4.29
CA GLY A 307 -18.70 -7.77 2.97
C GLY A 307 -18.46 -6.26 2.72
N ILE A 308 -17.74 -5.56 3.61
CA ILE A 308 -17.52 -4.10 3.50
C ILE A 308 -16.06 -3.81 3.12
N LEU A 309 -15.83 -3.25 1.94
CA LEU A 309 -14.51 -2.86 1.46
C LEU A 309 -14.27 -1.35 1.68
N VAL A 310 -13.37 -1.01 2.58
CA VAL A 310 -12.87 0.35 2.84
C VAL A 310 -11.43 0.51 2.35
N ARG A 311 -10.81 1.67 2.53
CA ARG A 311 -9.41 1.90 2.19
C ARG A 311 -8.52 1.89 3.43
N ASN A 312 -7.54 1.00 3.46
CA ASN A 312 -6.46 1.07 4.44
C ASN A 312 -5.44 2.12 3.97
N ILE A 313 -5.24 3.16 4.78
CA ILE A 313 -4.32 4.28 4.51
C ILE A 313 -3.18 4.34 5.53
N SER A 314 -2.99 3.30 6.33
CA SER A 314 -1.97 3.25 7.39
C SER A 314 -0.53 3.27 6.90
N LYS A 315 -0.30 3.17 5.59
CA LYS A 315 1.03 3.32 4.98
C LYS A 315 1.44 4.77 4.72
N TYR A 316 0.51 5.73 4.83
CA TYR A 316 0.85 7.14 4.69
C TYR A 316 1.46 7.69 5.98
N PRO A 317 2.46 8.57 5.91
CA PRO A 317 3.02 9.23 7.09
C PRO A 317 1.94 9.93 7.93
N LYS A 318 2.03 9.82 9.26
CA LYS A 318 1.06 10.32 10.26
C LYS A 318 -0.33 9.66 10.22
N LEU A 319 -0.56 8.66 9.36
CA LEU A 319 -1.84 7.95 9.24
C LEU A 319 -1.73 6.46 9.58
N GLU A 320 -0.73 6.05 10.37
CA GLU A 320 -0.45 4.65 10.73
C GLU A 320 -1.65 3.94 11.37
N ASN A 321 -2.53 4.72 12.01
CA ASN A 321 -3.71 4.22 12.71
C ASN A 321 -5.03 4.57 12.00
N TYR A 322 -5.01 4.89 10.69
CA TYR A 322 -6.19 5.39 10.01
C TYR A 322 -6.68 4.49 8.87
N LEU A 323 -8.00 4.48 8.74
CA LEU A 323 -8.75 3.96 7.60
C LEU A 323 -9.54 5.09 6.95
N ARG A 324 -9.96 4.89 5.70
CA ARG A 324 -10.79 5.82 4.95
C ARG A 324 -11.98 5.09 4.35
N VAL A 325 -13.17 5.67 4.48
CA VAL A 325 -14.43 5.14 3.95
C VAL A 325 -15.14 6.17 3.09
N ASN A 326 -15.64 5.78 1.92
CA ASN A 326 -16.50 6.64 1.11
C ASN A 326 -17.86 6.84 1.80
N VAL A 327 -18.50 7.97 1.52
CA VAL A 327 -19.92 8.15 1.80
C VAL A 327 -20.71 7.41 0.72
N GLY A 328 -21.31 6.31 1.09
CA GLY A 328 -22.19 5.49 0.27
C GLY A 328 -23.64 5.97 0.28
N THR A 329 -24.53 5.17 -0.32
CA THR A 329 -25.96 5.30 -0.10
C THR A 329 -26.31 5.09 1.39
N ARG A 330 -27.50 5.49 1.79
CA ARG A 330 -27.95 5.29 3.18
C ARG A 330 -27.91 3.82 3.60
N GLN A 331 -28.22 2.91 2.69
CA GLN A 331 -28.19 1.46 2.95
C GLN A 331 -26.74 0.99 3.15
N GLU A 332 -25.83 1.36 2.27
CA GLU A 332 -24.41 1.01 2.38
C GLU A 332 -23.76 1.59 3.64
N ASN A 333 -24.08 2.86 3.96
CA ASN A 333 -23.60 3.50 5.18
C ASN A 333 -24.10 2.81 6.45
N ASN A 334 -25.35 2.31 6.48
CA ASN A 334 -25.89 1.57 7.60
C ASN A 334 -25.22 0.18 7.75
N ALA A 335 -24.97 -0.52 6.64
CA ALA A 335 -24.22 -1.78 6.64
C ALA A 335 -22.79 -1.58 7.14
N PHE A 336 -22.10 -0.55 6.66
CA PHE A 336 -20.76 -0.17 7.15
C PHE A 336 -20.76 0.11 8.66
N LEU A 337 -21.69 0.95 9.16
CA LEU A 337 -21.78 1.28 10.59
C LEU A 337 -21.99 0.06 11.48
N LYS A 338 -22.84 -0.87 11.03
CA LYS A 338 -23.06 -2.14 11.74
C LYS A 338 -21.77 -2.96 11.81
N ALA A 339 -21.08 -3.12 10.67
CA ALA A 339 -19.82 -3.85 10.60
C ALA A 339 -18.69 -3.16 11.38
N LEU A 340 -18.61 -1.81 11.34
CA LEU A 340 -17.61 -1.05 12.08
C LEU A 340 -17.74 -1.23 13.59
N LYS A 341 -18.96 -1.13 14.14
CA LYS A 341 -19.21 -1.37 15.56
C LYS A 341 -18.69 -2.74 16.00
N ILE A 342 -19.02 -3.79 15.24
CA ILE A 342 -18.53 -5.15 15.53
C ILE A 342 -17.01 -5.21 15.44
N ALA A 343 -16.42 -4.65 14.38
CA ALA A 343 -14.97 -4.71 14.15
C ALA A 343 -14.16 -4.02 15.25
N VAL A 344 -14.65 -2.88 15.77
CA VAL A 344 -13.97 -2.08 16.81
C VAL A 344 -14.21 -2.69 18.20
N THR A 345 -15.46 -3.09 18.55
CA THR A 345 -15.77 -3.63 19.87
C THR A 345 -15.03 -4.95 20.12
N THR A 346 -14.97 -5.83 19.14
CA THR A 346 -14.17 -7.06 19.25
C THR A 346 -12.66 -6.78 19.18
N GLY A 347 -12.24 -5.60 18.74
CA GLY A 347 -10.85 -5.13 18.81
C GLY A 347 -10.46 -4.62 20.20
N GLN A 348 -11.41 -4.05 20.96
CA GLN A 348 -11.18 -3.61 22.34
C GLN A 348 -11.13 -4.77 23.34
N GLN A 349 -11.88 -5.84 23.09
CA GLN A 349 -11.78 -7.06 23.92
C GLN A 349 -10.47 -7.83 23.72
N SER A 350 -9.76 -7.61 22.62
CA SER A 350 -8.41 -8.18 22.40
C SER A 350 -7.26 -7.29 22.87
N GLN A 351 -7.49 -6.13 23.47
CA GLN A 351 -6.47 -5.35 24.19
C GLN A 351 -6.08 -5.95 25.56
N GLY A 352 -6.74 -7.03 26.01
CA GLY A 352 -6.28 -7.89 27.07
C GLY A 352 -5.14 -8.78 26.56
N GLN A 353 -3.88 -8.32 26.74
CA GLN A 353 -2.66 -9.15 26.83
C GLN A 353 -2.61 -10.41 25.92
N SER A 354 -2.82 -10.30 24.61
CA SER A 354 -2.55 -11.46 23.76
C SER A 354 -1.04 -11.70 23.68
N LYS A 355 -0.62 -12.84 24.22
CA LYS A 355 0.75 -13.35 24.13
C LYS A 355 0.91 -14.15 22.84
N GLY A 356 2.04 -14.02 22.17
CA GLY A 356 2.36 -14.77 20.96
C GLY A 356 3.55 -15.69 21.15
N ILE A 357 3.57 -16.80 20.44
CA ILE A 357 4.72 -17.67 20.30
C ILE A 357 5.03 -17.79 18.82
N ILE A 358 6.26 -17.51 18.46
CA ILE A 358 6.76 -17.57 17.10
C ILE A 358 7.79 -18.70 17.06
N PHE A 359 7.66 -19.60 16.11
CA PHE A 359 8.57 -20.73 15.93
C PHE A 359 9.42 -20.56 14.66
N ASP A 360 10.68 -21.02 14.73
CA ASP A 360 11.38 -21.44 13.51
C ASP A 360 10.82 -22.79 13.03
N ILE A 361 11.15 -23.18 11.81
CA ILE A 361 10.80 -24.50 11.26
C ILE A 361 11.93 -25.48 11.49
N ASP A 362 13.11 -25.19 10.95
CA ASP A 362 14.24 -26.11 10.88
C ASP A 362 14.86 -26.35 12.25
N GLY A 363 14.92 -27.61 12.68
CA GLY A 363 15.44 -27.97 13.99
C GLY A 363 14.52 -27.64 15.16
N VAL A 364 13.40 -26.96 14.94
CA VAL A 364 12.42 -26.55 15.96
C VAL A 364 11.09 -27.28 15.77
N LEU A 365 10.41 -27.05 14.66
CA LEU A 365 9.15 -27.73 14.33
C LEU A 365 9.36 -29.01 13.53
N VAL A 366 10.47 -29.07 12.76
CA VAL A 366 10.78 -30.12 11.80
C VAL A 366 12.20 -30.62 11.97
N ASP A 367 12.37 -31.94 12.01
CA ASP A 367 13.69 -32.57 11.91
C ASP A 367 14.15 -32.59 10.46
N VAL A 368 15.22 -31.88 10.18
CA VAL A 368 15.83 -31.75 8.85
C VAL A 368 17.08 -32.62 8.66
N THR A 369 17.32 -33.53 9.57
CA THR A 369 18.55 -34.35 9.57
C THR A 369 18.64 -35.24 8.34
N LYS A 370 17.50 -35.80 7.93
CA LYS A 370 17.38 -36.70 6.77
C LYS A 370 17.02 -35.96 5.47
N SER A 371 16.75 -34.66 5.52
CA SER A 371 16.37 -33.84 4.35
C SER A 371 17.43 -32.79 4.01
N TYR A 372 17.36 -31.59 4.52
CA TYR A 372 18.30 -30.50 4.21
C TYR A 372 19.76 -30.86 4.52
N ARG A 373 20.05 -31.50 5.68
CA ARG A 373 21.43 -31.89 6.00
C ARG A 373 21.95 -32.95 5.04
N GLU A 374 21.10 -33.86 4.60
CA GLU A 374 21.49 -34.88 3.62
C GLU A 374 21.65 -34.26 2.22
N ALA A 375 20.79 -33.33 1.83
CA ALA A 375 20.95 -32.56 0.60
C ALA A 375 22.28 -31.79 0.55
N ILE A 376 22.67 -31.14 1.67
CA ILE A 376 23.99 -30.49 1.80
C ILE A 376 25.12 -31.50 1.53
N LYS A 377 25.13 -32.66 2.22
CA LYS A 377 26.17 -33.67 2.08
C LYS A 377 26.30 -34.18 0.66
N GLN A 378 25.18 -34.59 0.08
CA GLN A 378 25.16 -35.13 -1.27
C GLN A 378 25.56 -34.10 -2.33
N THR A 379 25.16 -32.82 -2.14
CA THR A 379 25.55 -31.72 -3.03
C THR A 379 27.07 -31.50 -2.96
N VAL A 380 27.63 -31.40 -1.75
CA VAL A 380 29.08 -31.23 -1.57
C VAL A 380 29.84 -32.40 -2.18
N ALA A 381 29.41 -33.63 -1.90
CA ALA A 381 30.03 -34.83 -2.46
C ALA A 381 29.98 -34.87 -3.99
N SER A 382 28.85 -34.51 -4.58
CA SER A 382 28.67 -34.51 -6.06
C SER A 382 29.55 -33.47 -6.75
N ILE A 383 29.81 -32.32 -6.13
CA ILE A 383 30.58 -31.23 -6.74
C ILE A 383 32.07 -31.34 -6.44
N THR A 384 32.44 -31.78 -5.24
CA THR A 384 33.85 -31.76 -4.77
C THR A 384 34.49 -33.14 -4.68
N GLY A 385 33.71 -34.23 -4.72
CA GLY A 385 34.17 -35.60 -4.43
C GLY A 385 34.46 -35.86 -2.95
N LYS A 386 34.21 -34.90 -2.03
CA LYS A 386 34.51 -35.02 -0.61
C LYS A 386 33.24 -35.38 0.18
N ASN A 387 33.35 -36.34 1.07
CA ASN A 387 32.31 -36.65 2.04
C ASN A 387 32.48 -35.77 3.27
N ILE A 388 31.40 -35.08 3.67
CA ILE A 388 31.32 -34.25 4.86
C ILE A 388 30.38 -34.87 5.90
N THR A 389 30.55 -34.49 7.16
CA THR A 389 29.79 -34.99 8.31
C THR A 389 28.79 -33.91 8.79
N ASN A 390 27.85 -34.29 9.66
CA ASN A 390 27.00 -33.33 10.35
C ASN A 390 27.81 -32.31 11.16
N LYS A 391 28.95 -32.73 11.73
CA LYS A 391 29.82 -31.84 12.49
C LYS A 391 30.40 -30.71 11.62
N ASP A 392 30.77 -31.01 10.38
CA ASP A 392 31.27 -30.00 9.43
C ASP A 392 30.18 -28.97 9.10
N ILE A 393 28.94 -29.42 8.95
CA ILE A 393 27.75 -28.53 8.72
C ILE A 393 27.53 -27.65 9.97
N GLU A 394 27.57 -28.22 11.16
CA GLU A 394 27.39 -27.50 12.42
C GLU A 394 28.45 -26.43 12.66
N GLU A 395 29.71 -26.69 12.27
CA GLU A 395 30.78 -25.70 12.36
C GLU A 395 30.50 -24.45 11.52
N ILE A 396 29.94 -24.61 10.31
CA ILE A 396 29.55 -23.49 9.46
C ILE A 396 28.28 -22.82 10.01
N LYS A 397 27.30 -23.60 10.50
CA LYS A 397 26.05 -23.06 11.07
C LYS A 397 26.24 -22.26 12.37
N LYS A 398 27.40 -22.38 13.05
CA LYS A 398 27.78 -21.50 14.17
C LYS A 398 28.26 -20.13 13.74
N LEU A 399 28.49 -19.88 12.45
CA LEU A 399 28.90 -18.58 11.94
C LEU A 399 27.70 -17.65 11.79
N PRO A 400 27.86 -16.33 11.95
CA PRO A 400 26.79 -15.35 11.63
C PRO A 400 26.36 -15.45 10.16
N ASN A 401 25.08 -15.21 9.89
CA ASN A 401 24.47 -15.26 8.55
C ASN A 401 24.43 -16.66 7.90
N SER A 402 24.43 -17.72 8.69
CA SER A 402 24.41 -19.13 8.24
C SER A 402 22.99 -19.74 8.15
N ASN A 403 21.94 -18.94 8.12
CA ASN A 403 20.56 -19.44 8.09
C ASN A 403 20.14 -20.08 6.76
N ASN A 404 20.78 -19.69 5.67
CA ASN A 404 20.45 -20.19 4.35
C ASN A 404 21.30 -21.43 4.05
N ASP A 405 20.67 -22.59 3.85
CA ASP A 405 21.37 -23.86 3.62
C ASP A 405 22.10 -23.89 2.27
N TRP A 406 21.69 -23.10 1.30
CA TRP A 406 22.45 -22.93 0.07
C TRP A 406 23.77 -22.20 0.31
N ASP A 407 23.77 -21.19 1.19
CA ASP A 407 24.99 -20.47 1.59
C ASP A 407 25.94 -21.40 2.36
N VAL A 408 25.39 -22.20 3.28
CA VAL A 408 26.16 -23.24 4.03
C VAL A 408 26.76 -24.25 3.06
N THR A 409 25.97 -24.74 2.10
CA THR A 409 26.44 -25.69 1.08
C THR A 409 27.57 -25.09 0.26
N TYR A 410 27.45 -23.87 -0.19
CA TYR A 410 28.46 -23.19 -0.99
C TYR A 410 29.74 -22.89 -0.16
N ALA A 411 29.58 -22.53 1.09
CA ALA A 411 30.69 -22.33 2.01
C ALA A 411 31.48 -23.62 2.22
N LEU A 412 30.82 -24.76 2.35
CA LEU A 412 31.48 -26.08 2.49
C LEU A 412 32.20 -26.51 1.19
N ILE A 413 31.66 -26.11 0.02
CA ILE A 413 32.33 -26.38 -1.27
C ILE A 413 33.57 -25.52 -1.45
N THR A 414 33.51 -24.24 -1.07
CA THR A 414 34.56 -23.25 -1.37
C THR A 414 35.53 -22.95 -0.24
N GLY A 415 35.16 -23.28 1.01
CA GLY A 415 35.93 -22.93 2.20
C GLY A 415 35.72 -21.48 2.69
N ILE A 416 34.79 -20.73 2.12
CA ILE A 416 34.47 -19.34 2.52
C ILE A 416 33.85 -19.37 3.92
N LYS A 417 34.33 -18.51 4.83
CA LYS A 417 33.76 -18.35 6.18
C LYS A 417 33.03 -17.05 6.41
N ASP A 418 33.15 -16.06 5.50
CA ASP A 418 32.37 -14.81 5.52
C ASP A 418 31.07 -14.99 4.72
N LEU A 419 30.02 -15.45 5.39
CA LEU A 419 28.71 -15.70 4.75
C LEU A 419 27.93 -14.42 4.45
N LYS A 420 28.34 -13.27 4.99
CA LYS A 420 27.69 -11.99 4.69
C LYS A 420 27.94 -11.54 3.25
N ASN A 421 29.13 -11.84 2.72
CA ASN A 421 29.57 -11.43 1.38
C ASN A 421 29.63 -12.62 0.42
N ILE A 422 28.85 -13.66 0.65
CA ILE A 422 28.81 -14.86 -0.19
C ILE A 422 28.22 -14.51 -1.57
N GLY A 423 28.97 -14.63 -2.62
CA GLY A 423 28.59 -14.19 -3.97
C GLY A 423 27.43 -14.99 -4.59
N ARG A 424 26.19 -14.76 -4.13
CA ARG A 424 24.96 -15.48 -4.56
C ARG A 424 24.66 -15.38 -6.07
N THR A 425 25.29 -14.44 -6.78
CA THR A 425 25.18 -14.28 -8.24
C THR A 425 26.19 -15.09 -9.03
N ASN A 426 27.17 -15.70 -8.36
CA ASN A 426 28.22 -16.51 -8.96
C ASN A 426 27.63 -17.80 -9.59
N GLU A 427 28.16 -18.20 -10.74
CA GLU A 427 27.72 -19.39 -11.49
C GLU A 427 27.93 -20.69 -10.68
N GLN A 428 29.02 -20.77 -9.91
CA GLN A 428 29.26 -21.90 -9.01
C GLN A 428 28.24 -21.96 -7.86
N TYR A 429 27.82 -20.81 -7.33
CA TYR A 429 26.76 -20.75 -6.32
C TYR A 429 25.44 -21.27 -6.89
N LYS A 430 25.07 -20.82 -8.09
CA LYS A 430 23.83 -21.27 -8.77
C LYS A 430 23.86 -22.78 -8.99
N LYS A 431 24.99 -23.32 -9.47
CA LYS A 431 25.15 -24.77 -9.68
C LYS A 431 25.00 -25.57 -8.39
N ALA A 432 25.56 -25.08 -7.28
CA ALA A 432 25.40 -25.71 -5.96
C ALA A 432 23.94 -25.65 -5.47
N LYS A 433 23.30 -24.51 -5.62
CA LYS A 433 21.88 -24.33 -5.30
C LYS A 433 20.98 -25.24 -6.11
N ASP A 434 21.15 -25.28 -7.44
CA ASP A 434 20.33 -26.07 -8.33
C ASP A 434 20.46 -27.57 -8.02
N LYS A 435 21.70 -28.05 -7.73
CA LYS A 435 21.92 -29.44 -7.34
C LYS A 435 21.32 -29.77 -5.98
N PHE A 436 21.41 -28.85 -5.02
CA PHE A 436 20.74 -29.00 -3.73
C PHE A 436 19.22 -29.15 -3.90
N GLN A 437 18.61 -28.24 -4.68
CA GLN A 437 17.17 -28.27 -4.92
C GLN A 437 16.71 -29.55 -5.64
N GLU A 438 17.47 -30.00 -6.63
CA GLU A 438 17.22 -31.26 -7.30
C GLU A 438 17.13 -32.42 -6.28
N LEU A 439 18.15 -32.58 -5.46
CA LEU A 439 18.23 -33.65 -4.45
C LEU A 439 17.14 -33.54 -3.38
N TYR A 440 16.87 -32.29 -2.91
CA TYR A 440 15.84 -32.05 -1.91
C TYR A 440 14.43 -32.40 -2.44
N LEU A 441 14.11 -31.97 -3.66
CA LEU A 441 12.80 -32.20 -4.29
C LEU A 441 12.64 -33.65 -4.75
N ASP A 442 13.73 -34.37 -5.05
CA ASP A 442 13.73 -35.78 -5.50
C ASP A 442 13.67 -36.74 -4.30
N GLY A 443 12.76 -36.48 -3.35
CA GLY A 443 12.37 -37.38 -2.27
C GLY A 443 12.98 -37.09 -0.90
N LEU A 444 14.04 -36.28 -0.77
CA LEU A 444 14.59 -35.96 0.56
C LEU A 444 13.62 -35.16 1.41
N ARG A 445 12.81 -34.27 0.84
CA ARG A 445 11.78 -33.51 1.54
C ARG A 445 10.72 -34.39 2.20
N ASP A 446 10.47 -35.59 1.67
CA ASP A 446 9.48 -36.53 2.19
C ASP A 446 10.00 -37.31 3.41
N GLN A 447 11.29 -37.13 3.76
CA GLN A 447 11.92 -37.70 4.95
C GLN A 447 11.85 -36.79 6.18
N GLU A 448 11.19 -35.64 6.07
CA GLU A 448 11.04 -34.70 7.17
C GLU A 448 10.03 -35.22 8.22
N GLU A 449 10.41 -35.10 9.48
CA GLU A 449 9.58 -35.53 10.61
C GLU A 449 9.20 -34.32 11.48
N ILE A 450 7.95 -34.25 11.93
CA ILE A 450 7.49 -33.15 12.80
C ILE A 450 7.96 -33.39 14.24
N LEU A 451 8.55 -32.39 14.88
CA LEU A 451 9.05 -32.45 16.24
C LEU A 451 7.99 -32.03 17.28
N ILE A 452 7.08 -31.11 16.91
CA ILE A 452 6.03 -30.61 17.81
C ILE A 452 4.76 -31.45 17.69
N SER A 453 4.17 -31.82 18.83
CA SER A 453 2.92 -32.58 18.84
C SER A 453 1.70 -31.66 18.66
N LYS A 454 0.66 -32.19 18.01
CA LYS A 454 -0.65 -31.49 17.93
C LYS A 454 -1.24 -31.20 19.31
N GLU A 455 -0.96 -32.04 20.29
CA GLU A 455 -1.39 -31.84 21.68
C GLU A 455 -0.75 -30.59 22.29
N THR A 456 0.56 -30.38 22.08
CA THR A 456 1.28 -29.18 22.53
C THR A 456 0.71 -27.93 21.89
N LEU A 457 0.50 -27.91 20.56
CA LEU A 457 -0.08 -26.79 19.85
C LEU A 457 -1.52 -26.48 20.34
N THR A 458 -2.31 -27.52 20.60
CA THR A 458 -3.67 -27.37 21.14
C THR A 458 -3.64 -26.74 22.53
N LYS A 459 -2.79 -27.21 23.43
CA LYS A 459 -2.61 -26.64 24.78
C LYS A 459 -2.17 -25.19 24.75
N LEU A 460 -1.26 -24.83 23.85
CA LEU A 460 -0.83 -23.43 23.66
C LEU A 460 -2.00 -22.53 23.26
N LYS A 461 -2.82 -22.97 22.30
CA LYS A 461 -4.03 -22.23 21.91
C LYS A 461 -5.05 -22.13 23.04
N GLN A 462 -5.27 -23.19 23.80
CA GLN A 462 -6.16 -23.18 24.97
C GLN A 462 -5.70 -22.22 26.07
N LYS A 463 -4.37 -22.06 26.26
CA LYS A 463 -3.78 -21.05 27.15
C LYS A 463 -3.84 -19.63 26.57
N GLY A 464 -4.44 -19.42 25.38
CA GLY A 464 -4.65 -18.11 24.76
C GLY A 464 -3.46 -17.57 23.97
N TYR A 465 -2.44 -18.38 23.68
CA TYR A 465 -1.35 -17.97 22.82
C TYR A 465 -1.75 -17.97 21.35
N LYS A 466 -1.38 -16.90 20.63
CA LYS A 466 -1.36 -16.89 19.17
C LYS A 466 -0.06 -17.49 18.67
N LEU A 467 -0.12 -18.23 17.57
CA LEU A 467 1.03 -18.96 17.04
C LEU A 467 1.41 -18.37 15.68
N GLY A 468 2.72 -18.16 15.47
CA GLY A 468 3.30 -17.68 14.22
C GLY A 468 4.57 -18.44 13.88
N ILE A 469 5.03 -18.29 12.64
CA ILE A 469 6.23 -18.92 12.10
C ILE A 469 7.09 -17.87 11.42
N VAL A 470 8.40 -17.96 11.63
CA VAL A 470 9.41 -17.23 10.86
C VAL A 470 10.49 -18.22 10.44
N THR A 471 10.67 -18.40 9.14
CA THR A 471 11.62 -19.35 8.57
C THR A 471 12.42 -18.73 7.43
N SER A 472 13.65 -19.22 7.21
CA SER A 472 14.47 -18.91 6.05
C SER A 472 14.18 -19.81 4.83
N ARG A 473 13.22 -20.74 4.97
CA ARG A 473 12.76 -21.55 3.83
C ARG A 473 11.99 -20.70 2.80
N PRO A 474 12.04 -21.05 1.50
CA PRO A 474 11.05 -20.62 0.54
C PRO A 474 9.64 -20.96 1.01
N ARG A 475 8.67 -20.08 0.70
CA ARG A 475 7.27 -20.22 1.15
C ARG A 475 6.64 -21.55 0.73
N GLU A 476 6.92 -21.99 -0.50
CA GLU A 476 6.39 -23.25 -1.03
C GLU A 476 6.85 -24.45 -0.20
N GLU A 477 8.14 -24.51 0.18
CA GLU A 477 8.71 -25.58 0.98
C GLU A 477 8.19 -25.55 2.42
N ALA A 478 8.09 -24.35 3.02
CA ALA A 478 7.51 -24.18 4.35
C ALA A 478 6.05 -24.66 4.39
N LEU A 479 5.23 -24.27 3.42
CA LEU A 479 3.85 -24.71 3.35
C LEU A 479 3.70 -26.19 3.04
N TYR A 480 4.63 -26.77 2.26
CA TYR A 480 4.61 -28.20 1.95
C TYR A 480 4.65 -29.06 3.22
N VAL A 481 5.63 -28.83 4.08
CA VAL A 481 5.77 -29.62 5.32
C VAL A 481 4.66 -29.30 6.34
N LEU A 482 4.27 -28.02 6.47
CA LEU A 482 3.23 -27.63 7.42
C LEU A 482 1.84 -28.19 7.05
N LYS A 483 1.50 -28.28 5.77
CA LYS A 483 0.24 -28.86 5.30
C LYS A 483 0.08 -30.32 5.68
N GLN A 484 1.17 -31.07 5.73
CA GLN A 484 1.13 -32.49 6.08
C GLN A 484 0.80 -32.72 7.57
N PHE A 485 1.14 -31.76 8.46
CA PHE A 485 1.13 -32.01 9.90
C PHE A 485 0.41 -30.99 10.76
N THR A 486 0.64 -29.69 10.56
CA THR A 486 0.33 -28.67 11.57
C THR A 486 -0.28 -27.38 11.04
N LEU A 487 -0.50 -27.23 9.73
CA LEU A 487 -0.92 -25.95 9.14
C LEU A 487 -2.21 -25.39 9.78
N GLU A 488 -3.14 -26.26 10.22
CA GLU A 488 -4.39 -25.86 10.87
C GLU A 488 -4.21 -25.07 12.17
N PHE A 489 -3.01 -25.11 12.76
CA PHE A 489 -2.68 -24.36 13.99
C PHE A 489 -2.19 -22.95 13.72
N PHE A 490 -1.80 -22.62 12.49
CA PHE A 490 -1.21 -21.33 12.11
C PHE A 490 -2.11 -20.62 11.09
N SER A 491 -2.24 -19.30 11.21
CA SER A 491 -2.81 -18.48 10.13
C SER A 491 -1.75 -18.29 9.06
N GLU A 492 -2.09 -18.46 7.79
CA GLU A 492 -1.14 -18.27 6.68
C GLU A 492 -0.50 -16.88 6.69
N ASP A 493 -1.25 -15.84 7.12
CA ASP A 493 -0.73 -14.48 7.30
C ASP A 493 0.34 -14.37 8.41
N CYS A 494 0.38 -15.33 9.33
CA CYS A 494 1.34 -15.39 10.43
C CYS A 494 2.52 -16.34 10.14
N ILE A 495 2.68 -16.78 8.89
CA ILE A 495 3.83 -17.53 8.41
C ILE A 495 4.68 -16.58 7.55
N ILE A 496 5.87 -16.25 8.02
CA ILE A 496 6.84 -15.40 7.33
C ILE A 496 7.94 -16.31 6.78
N ALA A 497 8.02 -16.39 5.47
CA ALA A 497 9.00 -17.15 4.72
C ALA A 497 10.08 -16.23 4.13
N GLN A 498 11.05 -16.79 3.43
CA GLN A 498 12.20 -16.09 2.86
C GLN A 498 11.77 -14.89 1.98
N GLU A 499 10.74 -15.05 1.16
CA GLU A 499 10.31 -14.03 0.19
C GLU A 499 9.50 -12.89 0.82
N ASP A 500 9.09 -13.00 2.07
CA ASP A 500 8.25 -12.01 2.74
C ASP A 500 9.01 -10.80 3.29
N CYS A 501 10.33 -10.90 3.42
CA CYS A 501 11.20 -9.85 3.96
C CYS A 501 12.46 -9.68 3.10
N GLU A 502 12.86 -8.44 2.85
CA GLU A 502 14.12 -8.13 2.16
C GLU A 502 15.36 -8.51 2.99
N LYS A 503 15.23 -8.50 4.31
CA LYS A 503 16.30 -8.82 5.24
C LYS A 503 15.95 -10.05 6.07
N GLU A 504 16.77 -11.07 5.93
CA GLU A 504 16.65 -12.32 6.67
C GLU A 504 17.23 -12.21 8.10
N LYS A 505 16.96 -13.21 8.97
CA LYS A 505 17.66 -13.35 10.26
C LYS A 505 19.19 -13.37 10.05
N PRO A 506 19.99 -12.67 10.83
CA PRO A 506 19.73 -12.13 12.18
C PRO A 506 19.07 -10.74 12.23
N ASN A 507 18.55 -10.20 11.13
CA ASN A 507 17.78 -8.96 11.17
C ASN A 507 16.44 -9.19 11.88
N PRO A 508 15.92 -8.22 12.70
CA PRO A 508 14.67 -8.38 13.43
C PRO A 508 13.41 -8.27 12.56
N ASP A 509 13.51 -7.78 11.32
CA ASP A 509 12.37 -7.44 10.47
C ASP A 509 11.34 -8.58 10.30
N PRO A 510 11.75 -9.87 10.07
CA PRO A 510 10.78 -10.97 9.96
C PRO A 510 10.00 -11.21 11.27
N LEU A 511 10.68 -11.09 12.43
CA LEU A 511 10.07 -11.29 13.74
C LEU A 511 9.11 -10.15 14.09
N LEU A 512 9.46 -8.93 13.74
CA LEU A 512 8.60 -7.75 13.92
C LEU A 512 7.36 -7.83 13.01
N LEU A 513 7.53 -8.31 11.78
CA LEU A 513 6.44 -8.48 10.83
C LEU A 513 5.41 -9.51 11.33
N VAL A 514 5.86 -10.69 11.77
CA VAL A 514 4.94 -11.70 12.28
C VAL A 514 4.28 -11.26 13.59
N LYS A 515 5.01 -10.60 14.50
CA LYS A 515 4.42 -9.99 15.72
C LYS A 515 3.30 -9.01 15.39
N GLN A 516 3.52 -8.16 14.38
CA GLN A 516 2.52 -7.21 13.90
C GLN A 516 1.29 -7.94 13.33
N ARG A 517 1.50 -8.95 12.48
CA ARG A 517 0.41 -9.76 11.89
C ARG A 517 -0.38 -10.54 12.94
N MET A 518 0.30 -11.08 13.96
CA MET A 518 -0.31 -11.75 15.11
C MET A 518 -1.06 -10.78 16.03
N ASN A 519 -0.76 -9.48 15.96
CA ASN A 519 -1.29 -8.47 16.89
C ASN A 519 -1.11 -8.88 18.36
N CYS A 520 0.15 -9.10 18.77
CA CYS A 520 0.53 -9.49 20.12
C CYS A 520 1.29 -8.39 20.84
N VAL A 521 0.96 -8.16 22.11
CA VAL A 521 1.70 -7.20 22.97
C VAL A 521 3.07 -7.75 23.32
N SER A 522 3.13 -9.01 23.72
CA SER A 522 4.38 -9.72 24.01
C SER A 522 4.49 -10.98 23.15
N THR A 523 5.71 -11.27 22.72
CA THR A 523 6.01 -12.44 21.90
C THR A 523 7.26 -13.14 22.41
N ILE A 524 7.23 -14.46 22.29
CA ILE A 524 8.34 -15.35 22.57
C ILE A 524 8.75 -15.95 21.23
N TYR A 525 10.03 -16.03 20.95
CA TYR A 525 10.57 -16.73 19.81
C TYR A 525 11.26 -18.02 20.24
N VAL A 526 11.00 -19.09 19.50
CA VAL A 526 11.59 -20.41 19.72
C VAL A 526 12.46 -20.75 18.51
N GLY A 527 13.75 -20.94 18.73
CA GLY A 527 14.74 -21.17 17.67
C GLY A 527 15.86 -22.12 18.13
N ASP A 528 16.73 -22.48 17.19
CA ASP A 528 17.86 -23.41 17.44
C ASP A 528 19.24 -22.82 17.09
N THR A 529 19.26 -21.59 16.49
CA THR A 529 20.49 -21.00 15.97
C THR A 529 20.88 -19.68 16.66
N ILE A 530 22.18 -19.31 16.53
CA ILE A 530 22.68 -18.00 16.97
C ILE A 530 21.98 -16.83 16.24
N ASN A 531 21.57 -17.01 14.98
CA ASN A 531 20.89 -15.99 14.19
C ASN A 531 19.47 -15.74 14.71
N ASP A 532 18.79 -16.78 15.21
CA ASP A 532 17.49 -16.66 15.87
C ASP A 532 17.59 -15.83 17.14
N ARG A 533 18.60 -16.12 17.96
CA ARG A 533 18.87 -15.34 19.15
C ARG A 533 19.16 -13.88 18.85
N LEU A 534 20.05 -13.62 17.90
CA LEU A 534 20.42 -12.24 17.52
C LEU A 534 19.20 -11.47 16.98
N ALA A 535 18.40 -12.07 16.11
CA ALA A 535 17.16 -11.48 15.60
C ALA A 535 16.16 -11.20 16.74
N THR A 536 16.02 -12.15 17.67
CA THR A 536 15.11 -12.05 18.82
C THR A 536 15.54 -10.93 19.78
N ARG A 537 16.82 -10.82 20.08
CA ARG A 537 17.36 -9.73 20.91
C ARG A 537 17.17 -8.37 20.25
N ALA A 538 17.44 -8.27 18.96
CA ALA A 538 17.20 -7.03 18.19
C ALA A 538 15.71 -6.65 18.13
N ALA A 539 14.80 -7.63 18.07
CA ALA A 539 13.36 -7.43 18.13
C ALA A 539 12.81 -7.17 19.55
N LYS A 540 13.65 -7.22 20.58
CA LYS A 540 13.27 -7.10 22.01
C LYS A 540 12.19 -8.10 22.42
N MET A 541 12.41 -9.36 22.07
CA MET A 541 11.53 -10.49 22.42
C MET A 541 12.26 -11.45 23.38
N ARG A 542 11.50 -12.28 24.08
CA ARG A 542 12.04 -13.41 24.86
C ARG A 542 12.44 -14.54 23.91
N TYR A 543 13.64 -15.12 24.13
CA TYR A 543 14.19 -16.22 23.33
C TYR A 543 14.19 -17.53 24.11
N ILE A 544 13.63 -18.57 23.52
CA ILE A 544 13.73 -19.95 24.01
C ILE A 544 14.53 -20.74 22.99
N SER A 545 15.63 -21.36 23.43
CA SER A 545 16.42 -22.23 22.58
C SER A 545 16.02 -23.69 22.74
N VAL A 546 15.97 -24.45 21.63
CA VAL A 546 15.82 -25.90 21.62
C VAL A 546 17.20 -26.62 21.58
N THR A 547 18.30 -25.86 21.62
CA THR A 547 19.68 -26.34 21.68
C THR A 547 20.39 -25.71 22.89
N GLU A 548 21.55 -26.25 23.27
CA GLU A 548 22.35 -25.62 24.30
C GLU A 548 22.84 -24.24 23.88
N ASP A 549 22.24 -23.19 24.44
CA ASP A 549 22.62 -21.80 24.23
C ASP A 549 22.60 -21.04 25.58
N PRO A 550 23.80 -20.78 26.19
CA PRO A 550 23.88 -20.13 27.49
C PRO A 550 23.38 -18.68 27.52
N GLU A 551 23.21 -18.05 26.36
CA GLU A 551 22.69 -16.68 26.25
C GLU A 551 21.19 -16.63 25.97
N SER A 552 20.48 -17.76 25.94
CA SER A 552 19.03 -17.82 25.82
C SER A 552 18.34 -17.49 27.15
N ASP A 553 17.06 -17.04 27.08
CA ASP A 553 16.27 -16.78 28.31
C ASP A 553 15.75 -18.09 28.93
N SER A 554 15.67 -19.16 28.15
CA SER A 554 15.36 -20.52 28.58
C SER A 554 15.88 -21.53 27.56
N VAL A 555 16.26 -22.70 28.00
CA VAL A 555 16.66 -23.84 27.17
C VAL A 555 15.68 -24.99 27.40
N ILE A 556 15.24 -25.62 26.31
CA ILE A 556 14.42 -26.84 26.32
C ILE A 556 15.11 -27.87 25.40
N SER A 557 15.12 -29.14 25.80
CA SER A 557 15.72 -30.20 24.98
C SER A 557 14.78 -30.74 23.89
N ASN A 558 13.50 -30.40 23.98
CA ASN A 558 12.47 -30.77 23.01
C ASN A 558 11.40 -29.68 22.98
N VAL A 559 10.96 -29.28 21.78
CA VAL A 559 9.98 -28.20 21.60
C VAL A 559 8.65 -28.45 22.35
N ASN A 560 8.28 -29.70 22.63
CA ASN A 560 7.08 -30.03 23.39
C ASN A 560 7.17 -29.63 24.89
N GLN A 561 8.38 -29.38 25.39
CA GLN A 561 8.60 -28.87 26.76
C GLN A 561 8.33 -27.35 26.88
N ILE A 562 7.97 -26.69 25.79
CA ILE A 562 7.68 -25.24 25.81
C ILE A 562 6.66 -24.88 26.90
N LEU A 563 5.71 -25.73 27.19
CA LEU A 563 4.69 -25.50 28.21
C LEU A 563 5.28 -25.39 29.64
N GLU A 564 6.46 -25.96 29.89
CA GLU A 564 7.12 -25.98 31.19
C GLU A 564 7.84 -24.65 31.50
N VAL A 565 8.17 -23.87 30.45
CA VAL A 565 8.95 -22.61 30.57
C VAL A 565 8.13 -21.36 30.28
N LEU A 566 6.80 -21.49 30.08
CA LEU A 566 5.90 -20.39 29.75
C LEU A 566 5.24 -19.74 30.99
N GLU A 567 5.55 -20.16 32.20
CA GLU A 567 5.00 -19.59 33.44
C GLU A 567 5.59 -18.23 33.80
#